data_3b96a1890eed2ee7cecb2e0692628285
#
_entry.id   3b96a1890eed2ee7cecb2e0692628285
#
_cell.length_a   1.000
_cell.length_b   1.000
_cell.length_c   1.000
_cell.angle_alpha   90.00
_cell.angle_beta   90.00
_cell.angle_gamma   90.00
#
_symmetry.space_group_name_H-M   'P 1'
#
loop_
_entity.id
_entity.type
_entity.pdbx_description
1 polymer ?
#
loop_
_entity_poly.entity_id
_entity_poly.type
_entity_poly.pdbx_seq_one_letter_code
_entity_poly.pdbx_strand_id
1 'polypeptide(L)'
;MHEQHQQLASVTRVVLAEDGVLLREGLAGLLQRFGFHVAASAGDAAGLHAAVAEHEPDLVVTDIRMPPSFTDEGLRAAVDLRRTRPGLAVAVLSQYVQHAYAADLLDSGDGRGVGYLLKDRVADIEEFIAALRRVCSGATVVDPQVISQLLRRRRDPLAALSAREQEVLALIAAGHSNAAIARTLVVSEAAVEKHVGNIFAKLRLPQADDTNRRVLAVLAYLQGEAYSR
;
A
#
# COMPACT_ATOMS: atom_id res chain seq x y z
N MET A 1 -25.97 -12.13 -45.82
CA MET A 1 -24.62 -12.53 -45.50
C MET A 1 -24.19 -11.63 -44.32
N HIS A 2 -24.39 -12.15 -43.10
CA HIS A 2 -23.89 -11.47 -41.87
C HIS A 2 -22.54 -12.06 -41.56
N GLU A 3 -21.48 -11.32 -41.84
CA GLU A 3 -20.14 -11.62 -41.30
C GLU A 3 -20.16 -11.35 -39.81
N GLN A 4 -20.27 -12.41 -39.04
CA GLN A 4 -19.97 -12.38 -37.61
C GLN A 4 -18.45 -12.20 -37.46
N HIS A 5 -18.00 -10.98 -37.20
CA HIS A 5 -16.67 -10.72 -36.70
C HIS A 5 -16.60 -11.31 -35.27
N GLN A 6 -16.24 -12.59 -35.20
CA GLN A 6 -15.81 -13.21 -33.97
C GLN A 6 -14.48 -12.59 -33.62
N GLN A 7 -14.54 -11.51 -32.82
CA GLN A 7 -13.37 -10.89 -32.22
C GLN A 7 -12.75 -11.96 -31.33
N LEU A 8 -11.67 -12.58 -31.80
CA LEU A 8 -10.83 -13.47 -31.03
C LEU A 8 -10.40 -12.68 -29.78
N ALA A 9 -11.03 -12.94 -28.66
CA ALA A 9 -10.62 -12.36 -27.39
C ALA A 9 -9.17 -12.78 -27.19
N SER A 10 -8.24 -11.84 -27.32
CA SER A 10 -6.83 -12.12 -27.04
C SER A 10 -6.71 -12.61 -25.61
N VAL A 11 -6.08 -13.75 -25.43
CA VAL A 11 -5.89 -14.35 -24.11
C VAL A 11 -5.00 -13.42 -23.31
N THR A 12 -5.49 -12.91 -22.19
CA THR A 12 -4.75 -11.98 -21.31
C THR A 12 -3.49 -12.67 -20.77
N ARG A 13 -2.33 -12.13 -21.11
CA ARG A 13 -1.01 -12.61 -20.64
C ARG A 13 -0.73 -12.06 -19.25
N VAL A 14 -0.36 -12.92 -18.33
CA VAL A 14 -0.11 -12.58 -16.94
C VAL A 14 1.32 -12.93 -16.53
N VAL A 15 1.98 -12.04 -15.83
CA VAL A 15 3.16 -12.34 -15.01
C VAL A 15 2.72 -12.33 -13.55
N LEU A 16 3.02 -13.41 -12.85
CA LEU A 16 2.68 -13.61 -11.44
C LEU A 16 3.94 -13.51 -10.58
N ALA A 17 3.90 -12.73 -9.48
CA ALA A 17 4.98 -12.71 -8.50
C ALA A 17 4.45 -12.99 -7.09
N GLU A 18 4.97 -14.04 -6.47
CA GLU A 18 4.60 -14.51 -5.14
C GLU A 18 5.77 -15.35 -4.60
N ASP A 19 6.25 -15.05 -3.40
CA ASP A 19 7.38 -15.78 -2.78
C ASP A 19 6.98 -17.17 -2.30
N GLY A 20 5.76 -17.33 -1.79
CA GLY A 20 5.21 -18.59 -1.34
C GLY A 20 4.94 -19.57 -2.50
N VAL A 21 5.77 -20.60 -2.64
CA VAL A 21 5.70 -21.56 -3.77
C VAL A 21 4.30 -22.16 -3.93
N LEU A 22 3.69 -22.61 -2.84
CA LEU A 22 2.37 -23.24 -2.88
C LEU A 22 1.28 -22.26 -3.36
N LEU A 23 1.31 -21.03 -2.85
CA LEU A 23 0.34 -20.00 -3.26
C LEU A 23 0.58 -19.58 -4.70
N ARG A 24 1.83 -19.43 -5.13
CA ARG A 24 2.21 -19.11 -6.52
C ARG A 24 1.67 -20.14 -7.50
N GLU A 25 1.89 -21.44 -7.24
CA GLU A 25 1.39 -22.53 -8.09
C GLU A 25 -0.16 -22.59 -8.07
N GLY A 26 -0.76 -22.39 -6.91
CA GLY A 26 -2.22 -22.33 -6.77
C GLY A 26 -2.84 -21.19 -7.58
N LEU A 27 -2.28 -19.99 -7.49
CA LEU A 27 -2.72 -18.83 -8.27
C LEU A 27 -2.49 -19.01 -9.76
N ALA A 28 -1.35 -19.57 -10.18
CA ALA A 28 -1.06 -19.84 -11.58
C ALA A 28 -2.10 -20.82 -12.17
N GLY A 29 -2.38 -21.93 -11.49
CA GLY A 29 -3.39 -22.90 -11.92
C GLY A 29 -4.80 -22.29 -11.94
N LEU A 30 -5.13 -21.46 -10.95
CA LEU A 30 -6.40 -20.74 -10.90
C LEU A 30 -6.57 -19.82 -12.10
N LEU A 31 -5.60 -18.97 -12.36
CA LEU A 31 -5.63 -18.01 -13.48
C LEU A 31 -5.77 -18.73 -14.82
N GLN A 32 -5.02 -19.83 -15.05
CA GLN A 32 -5.11 -20.63 -16.26
C GLN A 32 -6.50 -21.25 -16.45
N ARG A 33 -7.09 -21.78 -15.38
CA ARG A 33 -8.45 -22.34 -15.40
C ARG A 33 -9.51 -21.33 -15.83
N PHE A 34 -9.30 -20.06 -15.53
CA PHE A 34 -10.24 -18.97 -15.87
C PHE A 34 -9.85 -18.19 -17.15
N GLY A 35 -8.95 -18.76 -17.97
CA GLY A 35 -8.65 -18.28 -19.32
C GLY A 35 -7.56 -17.20 -19.39
N PHE A 36 -6.78 -17.00 -18.32
CA PHE A 36 -5.57 -16.19 -18.37
C PHE A 36 -4.39 -17.08 -18.83
N HIS A 37 -3.42 -16.47 -19.51
CA HIS A 37 -2.17 -17.14 -19.87
C HIS A 37 -1.05 -16.66 -18.93
N VAL A 38 -0.66 -17.50 -17.98
CA VAL A 38 0.47 -17.20 -17.10
C VAL A 38 1.76 -17.42 -17.89
N ALA A 39 2.35 -16.34 -18.39
CA ALA A 39 3.55 -16.36 -19.21
C ALA A 39 4.82 -16.64 -18.38
N ALA A 40 4.87 -16.14 -17.16
CA ALA A 40 5.95 -16.39 -16.22
C ALA A 40 5.51 -16.22 -14.77
N SER A 41 6.26 -16.83 -13.85
CA SER A 41 6.10 -16.66 -12.40
C SER A 41 7.45 -16.33 -11.76
N ALA A 42 7.45 -15.43 -10.78
CA ALA A 42 8.63 -14.99 -10.04
C ALA A 42 8.42 -15.13 -8.53
N GLY A 43 9.51 -15.27 -7.77
CA GLY A 43 9.47 -15.34 -6.31
C GLY A 43 9.98 -14.08 -5.62
N ASP A 44 10.41 -13.07 -6.38
CA ASP A 44 10.94 -11.81 -5.88
C ASP A 44 10.75 -10.66 -6.89
N ALA A 45 11.07 -9.44 -6.46
CA ALA A 45 10.91 -8.24 -7.29
C ALA A 45 11.85 -8.20 -8.50
N ALA A 46 13.08 -8.74 -8.39
CA ALA A 46 14.03 -8.77 -9.49
C ALA A 46 13.56 -9.71 -10.61
N GLY A 47 13.08 -10.90 -10.23
CA GLY A 47 12.46 -11.85 -11.14
C GLY A 47 11.18 -11.30 -11.79
N LEU A 48 10.38 -10.54 -11.04
CA LEU A 48 9.21 -9.86 -11.60
C LEU A 48 9.61 -8.87 -12.70
N HIS A 49 10.60 -8.00 -12.46
CA HIS A 49 11.08 -7.05 -13.47
C HIS A 49 11.60 -7.76 -14.72
N ALA A 50 12.41 -8.82 -14.55
CA ALA A 50 12.95 -9.61 -15.65
C ALA A 50 11.82 -10.26 -16.47
N ALA A 51 10.84 -10.90 -15.81
CA ALA A 51 9.72 -11.56 -16.45
C ALA A 51 8.83 -10.57 -17.23
N VAL A 52 8.57 -9.38 -16.68
CA VAL A 52 7.79 -8.34 -17.37
C VAL A 52 8.54 -7.80 -18.59
N ALA A 53 9.88 -7.67 -18.52
CA ALA A 53 10.69 -7.23 -19.65
C ALA A 53 10.70 -8.25 -20.78
N GLU A 54 10.77 -9.54 -20.47
CA GLU A 54 10.85 -10.64 -21.44
C GLU A 54 9.49 -10.97 -22.07
N HIS A 55 8.42 -10.98 -21.24
CA HIS A 55 7.12 -11.51 -21.69
C HIS A 55 6.10 -10.45 -22.07
N GLU A 56 6.34 -9.19 -21.78
CA GLU A 56 5.44 -8.06 -22.08
C GLU A 56 3.96 -8.37 -21.76
N PRO A 57 3.62 -8.63 -20.48
CA PRO A 57 2.29 -9.05 -20.09
C PRO A 57 1.25 -7.93 -20.20
N ASP A 58 -0.03 -8.31 -20.31
CA ASP A 58 -1.16 -7.42 -20.18
C ASP A 58 -1.49 -7.10 -18.71
N LEU A 59 -1.20 -8.05 -17.82
CA LEU A 59 -1.48 -7.96 -16.39
C LEU A 59 -0.28 -8.47 -15.58
N VAL A 60 0.06 -7.75 -14.53
CA VAL A 60 0.91 -8.21 -13.43
C VAL A 60 0.03 -8.49 -12.21
N VAL A 61 0.21 -9.66 -11.60
CA VAL A 61 -0.34 -9.98 -10.28
C VAL A 61 0.84 -10.20 -9.35
N THR A 62 0.96 -9.42 -8.29
CA THR A 62 2.13 -9.47 -7.41
C THR A 62 1.76 -9.42 -5.94
N ASP A 63 2.42 -10.24 -5.11
CA ASP A 63 2.42 -10.01 -3.67
C ASP A 63 3.15 -8.68 -3.36
N ILE A 64 2.74 -8.03 -2.28
CA ILE A 64 3.39 -6.82 -1.79
C ILE A 64 4.72 -7.16 -1.11
N ARG A 65 4.75 -8.23 -0.30
CA ARG A 65 5.88 -8.62 0.53
C ARG A 65 6.66 -9.75 -0.10
N MET A 66 7.82 -9.45 -0.62
CA MET A 66 8.71 -10.44 -1.23
C MET A 66 10.14 -10.26 -0.70
N PRO A 67 11.02 -11.25 -0.89
CA PRO A 67 12.43 -11.08 -0.55
C PRO A 67 13.04 -9.83 -1.21
N PRO A 68 14.09 -9.21 -0.60
CA PRO A 68 14.85 -9.72 0.56
C PRO A 68 14.32 -9.29 1.93
N SER A 69 13.58 -8.20 2.05
CA SER A 69 13.19 -7.65 3.36
C SER A 69 11.76 -8.00 3.78
N PHE A 70 10.95 -8.54 2.88
CA PHE A 70 9.55 -8.91 3.11
C PHE A 70 8.69 -7.73 3.61
N THR A 71 8.94 -6.54 3.08
CA THR A 71 8.23 -5.31 3.47
C THR A 71 7.26 -4.83 2.40
N ASP A 72 7.77 -4.32 1.27
CA ASP A 72 6.99 -3.68 0.21
C ASP A 72 7.60 -3.83 -1.19
N GLU A 73 8.49 -4.81 -1.37
CA GLU A 73 9.27 -4.99 -2.60
C GLU A 73 8.39 -5.15 -3.84
N GLY A 74 7.34 -5.96 -3.74
CA GLY A 74 6.42 -6.16 -4.87
C GLY A 74 5.59 -4.93 -5.18
N LEU A 75 5.21 -4.17 -4.16
CA LEU A 75 4.48 -2.92 -4.37
C LEU A 75 5.37 -1.85 -5.03
N ARG A 76 6.64 -1.72 -4.62
CA ARG A 76 7.60 -0.84 -5.28
C ARG A 76 7.84 -1.26 -6.72
N ALA A 77 8.06 -2.55 -6.95
CA ALA A 77 8.21 -3.09 -8.31
C ALA A 77 6.98 -2.76 -9.18
N ALA A 78 5.76 -2.90 -8.64
CA ALA A 78 4.53 -2.54 -9.33
C ALA A 78 4.49 -1.05 -9.72
N VAL A 79 4.84 -0.15 -8.80
CA VAL A 79 4.92 1.30 -9.06
C VAL A 79 5.96 1.61 -10.12
N ASP A 80 7.16 1.03 -10.03
CA ASP A 80 8.26 1.27 -10.98
C ASP A 80 7.93 0.72 -12.38
N LEU A 81 7.30 -0.45 -12.47
CA LEU A 81 6.82 -1.00 -13.74
C LEU A 81 5.79 -0.09 -14.40
N ARG A 82 4.88 0.49 -13.63
CA ARG A 82 3.86 1.41 -14.16
C ARG A 82 4.43 2.77 -14.55
N ARG A 83 5.53 3.23 -13.95
CA ARG A 83 6.24 4.44 -14.38
C ARG A 83 6.84 4.27 -15.78
N THR A 84 7.37 3.09 -16.07
CA THR A 84 7.97 2.77 -17.38
C THR A 84 6.95 2.30 -18.41
N ARG A 85 5.83 1.71 -17.96
CA ARG A 85 4.74 1.16 -18.78
C ARG A 85 3.37 1.60 -18.21
N PRO A 86 2.94 2.86 -18.45
CA PRO A 86 1.71 3.41 -17.83
C PRO A 86 0.44 2.63 -18.17
N GLY A 87 0.41 1.93 -19.31
CA GLY A 87 -0.73 1.10 -19.75
C GLY A 87 -0.77 -0.30 -19.13
N LEU A 88 0.26 -0.73 -18.39
CA LEU A 88 0.31 -2.05 -17.78
C LEU A 88 -0.72 -2.17 -16.66
N ALA A 89 -1.62 -3.15 -16.78
CA ALA A 89 -2.54 -3.47 -15.70
C ALA A 89 -1.77 -4.17 -14.55
N VAL A 90 -2.01 -3.74 -13.31
CA VAL A 90 -1.34 -4.29 -12.13
C VAL A 90 -2.34 -4.56 -11.02
N ALA A 91 -2.36 -5.77 -10.49
CA ALA A 91 -3.08 -6.14 -9.28
C ALA A 91 -2.09 -6.55 -8.19
N VAL A 92 -2.07 -5.82 -7.08
CA VAL A 92 -1.29 -6.21 -5.91
C VAL A 92 -2.15 -7.01 -4.95
N LEU A 93 -1.56 -8.07 -4.40
CA LEU A 93 -2.16 -8.92 -3.38
C LEU A 93 -1.50 -8.61 -2.03
N SER A 94 -2.29 -8.47 -0.99
CA SER A 94 -1.80 -8.18 0.35
C SER A 94 -2.49 -9.04 1.39
N GLN A 95 -1.75 -9.54 2.36
CA GLN A 95 -2.35 -10.20 3.53
C GLN A 95 -2.93 -9.19 4.51
N TYR A 96 -2.35 -7.98 4.55
CA TYR A 96 -2.77 -6.87 5.43
C TYR A 96 -2.78 -5.57 4.65
N VAL A 97 -3.59 -4.62 5.07
CA VAL A 97 -3.60 -3.30 4.44
C VAL A 97 -2.29 -2.55 4.73
N GLN A 98 -1.48 -2.34 3.71
CA GLN A 98 -0.24 -1.57 3.79
C GLN A 98 -0.43 -0.19 3.17
N HIS A 99 -0.11 0.85 3.95
CA HIS A 99 -0.49 2.22 3.61
C HIS A 99 0.58 3.02 2.86
N ALA A 100 1.86 2.65 3.04
CA ALA A 100 2.97 3.54 2.66
C ALA A 100 3.01 3.88 1.16
N TYR A 101 2.73 2.91 0.29
CA TYR A 101 2.82 3.08 -1.17
C TYR A 101 1.50 2.79 -1.91
N ALA A 102 0.41 2.50 -1.18
CA ALA A 102 -0.89 2.25 -1.80
C ALA A 102 -1.38 3.49 -2.57
N ALA A 103 -1.14 4.69 -2.04
CA ALA A 103 -1.46 5.94 -2.71
C ALA A 103 -0.65 6.10 -4.00
N ASP A 104 0.67 5.85 -3.97
CA ASP A 104 1.54 5.96 -5.14
C ASP A 104 1.14 4.99 -6.25
N LEU A 105 0.71 3.77 -5.88
CA LEU A 105 0.21 2.80 -6.84
C LEU A 105 -1.12 3.27 -7.46
N LEU A 106 -2.05 3.75 -6.63
CA LEU A 106 -3.37 4.21 -7.08
C LEU A 106 -3.27 5.47 -7.93
N ASP A 107 -2.27 6.33 -7.69
CA ASP A 107 -2.01 7.53 -8.48
C ASP A 107 -1.17 7.23 -9.74
N SER A 108 -0.60 6.02 -9.88
CA SER A 108 0.20 5.64 -11.05
C SER A 108 -0.66 5.46 -12.30
N GLY A 109 -0.17 5.89 -13.47
CA GLY A 109 -0.86 5.69 -14.76
C GLY A 109 -2.28 6.25 -14.79
N ASP A 110 -2.50 7.45 -14.25
CA ASP A 110 -3.80 8.12 -14.12
C ASP A 110 -4.83 7.32 -13.29
N GLY A 111 -4.35 6.43 -12.42
CA GLY A 111 -5.18 5.57 -11.57
C GLY A 111 -5.90 4.44 -12.29
N ARG A 112 -5.70 4.26 -13.59
CA ARG A 112 -6.38 3.24 -14.39
C ARG A 112 -5.62 1.91 -14.41
N GLY A 113 -6.36 0.79 -14.48
CA GLY A 113 -5.75 -0.54 -14.56
C GLY A 113 -5.01 -0.95 -13.29
N VAL A 114 -5.52 -0.57 -12.12
CA VAL A 114 -4.91 -0.86 -10.82
C VAL A 114 -5.85 -1.68 -9.96
N GLY A 115 -5.33 -2.76 -9.37
CA GLY A 115 -5.99 -3.56 -8.36
C GLY A 115 -5.22 -3.51 -7.03
N TYR A 116 -5.91 -3.28 -5.93
CA TYR A 116 -5.38 -3.53 -4.59
C TYR A 116 -6.33 -4.47 -3.86
N LEU A 117 -5.96 -5.75 -3.78
CA LEU A 117 -6.82 -6.83 -3.30
C LEU A 117 -6.21 -7.46 -2.05
N LEU A 118 -7.04 -7.92 -1.14
CA LEU A 118 -6.59 -8.73 -0.02
C LEU A 118 -6.48 -10.20 -0.43
N LYS A 119 -5.44 -10.91 0.04
CA LYS A 119 -5.24 -12.35 -0.23
C LYS A 119 -6.45 -13.20 0.21
N ASP A 120 -7.16 -12.78 1.26
CA ASP A 120 -8.38 -13.46 1.71
C ASP A 120 -9.49 -13.45 0.66
N ARG A 121 -9.49 -12.48 -0.28
CA ARG A 121 -10.46 -12.41 -1.38
C ARG A 121 -10.22 -13.47 -2.45
N VAL A 122 -9.04 -14.04 -2.52
CA VAL A 122 -8.74 -15.16 -3.44
C VAL A 122 -9.59 -16.39 -3.11
N ALA A 123 -10.08 -16.52 -1.88
CA ALA A 123 -11.01 -17.58 -1.48
C ALA A 123 -12.37 -17.48 -2.21
N ASP A 124 -12.82 -16.27 -2.55
CA ASP A 124 -13.94 -16.05 -3.46
C ASP A 124 -13.41 -15.94 -4.90
N ILE A 125 -13.29 -17.10 -5.53
CA ILE A 125 -12.65 -17.22 -6.85
C ILE A 125 -13.35 -16.38 -7.91
N GLU A 126 -14.69 -16.37 -7.93
CA GLU A 126 -15.44 -15.64 -8.95
C GLU A 126 -15.26 -14.13 -8.81
N GLU A 127 -15.34 -13.61 -7.58
CA GLU A 127 -15.12 -12.19 -7.29
C GLU A 127 -13.68 -11.79 -7.62
N PHE A 128 -12.69 -12.61 -7.24
CA PHE A 128 -11.28 -12.36 -7.54
C PHE A 128 -11.01 -12.27 -9.06
N ILE A 129 -11.49 -13.23 -9.82
CA ILE A 129 -11.34 -13.25 -11.29
C ILE A 129 -12.07 -12.07 -11.94
N ALA A 130 -13.29 -11.75 -11.48
CA ALA A 130 -14.02 -10.58 -11.94
C ALA A 130 -13.25 -9.27 -11.66
N ALA A 131 -12.62 -9.15 -10.47
CA ALA A 131 -11.76 -8.04 -10.12
C ALA A 131 -10.57 -7.89 -11.08
N LEU A 132 -9.85 -8.98 -11.37
CA LEU A 132 -8.73 -8.95 -12.32
C LEU A 132 -9.16 -8.54 -13.73
N ARG A 133 -10.29 -9.06 -14.23
CA ARG A 133 -10.83 -8.65 -15.55
C ARG A 133 -11.17 -7.17 -15.59
N ARG A 134 -11.73 -6.62 -14.51
CA ARG A 134 -11.99 -5.17 -14.39
C ARG A 134 -10.69 -4.37 -14.41
N VAL A 135 -9.65 -4.83 -13.73
CA VAL A 135 -8.31 -4.22 -13.76
C VAL A 135 -7.77 -4.20 -15.20
N CYS A 136 -7.83 -5.34 -15.91
CA CYS A 136 -7.42 -5.42 -17.32
C CYS A 136 -8.21 -4.47 -18.24
N SER A 137 -9.49 -4.21 -17.94
CA SER A 137 -10.30 -3.24 -18.69
C SER A 137 -10.00 -1.77 -18.35
N GLY A 138 -9.02 -1.51 -17.51
CA GLY A 138 -8.60 -0.18 -17.09
C GLY A 138 -9.33 0.35 -15.85
N ALA A 139 -10.13 -0.46 -15.17
CA ALA A 139 -10.77 -0.04 -13.92
C ALA A 139 -9.78 -0.01 -12.74
N THR A 140 -10.06 0.84 -11.77
CA THR A 140 -9.42 0.81 -10.46
C THR A 140 -10.26 -0.04 -9.51
N VAL A 141 -9.68 -1.09 -8.97
CA VAL A 141 -10.34 -2.03 -8.06
C VAL A 141 -9.61 -2.04 -6.73
N VAL A 142 -10.25 -1.55 -5.68
CA VAL A 142 -9.67 -1.48 -4.33
C VAL A 142 -10.59 -2.18 -3.36
N ASP A 143 -10.02 -3.09 -2.56
CA ASP A 143 -10.78 -3.76 -1.51
C ASP A 143 -11.41 -2.74 -0.55
N PRO A 144 -12.70 -2.86 -0.18
CA PRO A 144 -13.36 -1.94 0.73
C PRO A 144 -12.65 -1.77 2.07
N GLN A 145 -11.98 -2.80 2.58
CA GLN A 145 -11.20 -2.70 3.83
C GLN A 145 -9.96 -1.81 3.63
N VAL A 146 -9.31 -1.88 2.48
CA VAL A 146 -8.19 -0.99 2.12
C VAL A 146 -8.68 0.45 2.07
N ILE A 147 -9.80 0.73 1.39
CA ILE A 147 -10.40 2.06 1.32
C ILE A 147 -10.72 2.58 2.73
N SER A 148 -11.37 1.76 3.55
CA SER A 148 -11.74 2.14 4.92
C SER A 148 -10.53 2.53 5.76
N GLN A 149 -9.42 1.79 5.64
CA GLN A 149 -8.20 2.09 6.37
C GLN A 149 -7.46 3.31 5.81
N LEU A 150 -7.41 3.50 4.49
CA LEU A 150 -6.85 4.72 3.89
C LEU A 150 -7.60 5.98 4.33
N LEU A 151 -8.93 5.90 4.40
CA LEU A 151 -9.77 6.99 4.90
C LEU A 151 -9.60 7.25 6.40
N ARG A 152 -9.43 6.19 7.21
CA ARG A 152 -9.12 6.32 8.64
C ARG A 152 -7.80 7.06 8.85
N ARG A 153 -6.75 6.70 8.09
CA ARG A 153 -5.45 7.34 8.19
C ARG A 153 -5.46 8.82 7.76
N ARG A 154 -6.29 9.19 6.78
CA ARG A 154 -6.50 10.62 6.45
C ARG A 154 -7.12 11.41 7.60
N ARG A 155 -7.77 10.72 8.54
CA ARG A 155 -8.37 11.30 9.76
C ARG A 155 -7.46 11.14 10.98
N ASP A 156 -6.41 10.31 10.90
CA ASP A 156 -5.45 10.14 11.99
C ASP A 156 -4.44 11.30 11.96
N PRO A 157 -4.52 12.24 12.90
CA PRO A 157 -3.59 13.36 12.95
C PRO A 157 -2.15 12.92 13.20
N LEU A 158 -1.93 11.72 13.74
CA LEU A 158 -0.61 11.20 14.10
C LEU A 158 0.14 10.56 12.91
N ALA A 159 -0.55 10.25 11.82
CA ALA A 159 0.03 9.56 10.67
C ALA A 159 1.17 10.35 9.98
N ALA A 160 1.24 11.66 10.17
CA ALA A 160 2.29 12.51 9.64
C ALA A 160 3.57 12.52 10.49
N LEU A 161 3.53 11.95 11.70
CA LEU A 161 4.64 11.94 12.63
C LEU A 161 5.62 10.80 12.32
N SER A 162 6.93 11.07 12.42
CA SER A 162 7.95 10.02 12.40
C SER A 162 7.88 9.16 13.67
N ALA A 163 8.47 7.96 13.64
CA ALA A 163 8.53 7.08 14.83
C ALA A 163 9.09 7.82 16.05
N ARG A 164 10.14 8.63 15.86
CA ARG A 164 10.75 9.41 16.95
C ARG A 164 9.83 10.52 17.49
N GLU A 165 9.07 11.16 16.63
CA GLU A 165 8.08 12.17 17.03
C GLU A 165 6.90 11.53 17.75
N GLN A 166 6.50 10.32 17.38
CA GLN A 166 5.48 9.54 18.09
C GLN A 166 5.95 9.16 19.50
N GLU A 167 7.19 8.68 19.66
CA GLU A 167 7.78 8.40 20.98
C GLU A 167 7.79 9.66 21.87
N VAL A 168 8.23 10.79 21.33
CA VAL A 168 8.22 12.07 22.05
C VAL A 168 6.81 12.47 22.45
N LEU A 169 5.84 12.35 21.53
CA LEU A 169 4.45 12.70 21.80
C LEU A 169 3.79 11.79 22.84
N ALA A 170 4.10 10.50 22.83
CA ALA A 170 3.65 9.54 23.84
C ALA A 170 4.15 9.92 25.26
N LEU A 171 5.42 10.32 25.37
CA LEU A 171 5.99 10.79 26.65
C LEU A 171 5.39 12.14 27.09
N ILE A 172 5.07 13.03 26.13
CA ILE A 172 4.33 14.24 26.42
C ILE A 172 2.93 13.92 26.97
N ALA A 173 2.23 12.97 26.34
CA ALA A 173 0.91 12.54 26.77
C ALA A 173 0.93 11.86 28.15
N ALA A 174 2.03 11.19 28.49
CA ALA A 174 2.31 10.65 29.83
C ALA A 174 2.70 11.70 30.88
N GLY A 175 2.73 13.01 30.50
CA GLY A 175 2.99 14.13 31.41
C GLY A 175 4.46 14.45 31.65
N HIS A 176 5.40 13.90 30.87
CA HIS A 176 6.83 14.17 31.02
C HIS A 176 7.22 15.58 30.57
N SER A 177 8.13 16.24 31.31
CA SER A 177 8.78 17.47 30.86
C SER A 177 9.83 17.21 29.77
N ASN A 178 10.27 18.23 29.03
CA ASN A 178 11.31 18.09 28.00
C ASN A 178 12.61 17.52 28.59
N ALA A 179 13.00 17.96 29.80
CA ALA A 179 14.15 17.41 30.50
C ALA A 179 14.00 15.91 30.86
N ALA A 180 12.81 15.47 31.27
CA ALA A 180 12.53 14.07 31.53
C ALA A 180 12.55 13.24 30.23
N ILE A 181 11.96 13.74 29.14
CA ILE A 181 11.98 13.12 27.80
C ILE A 181 13.42 13.00 27.30
N ALA A 182 14.23 14.05 27.42
CA ALA A 182 15.64 14.04 27.04
C ALA A 182 16.43 12.95 27.74
N ARG A 183 16.23 12.77 29.06
CA ARG A 183 16.84 11.64 29.81
C ARG A 183 16.36 10.28 29.35
N THR A 184 15.05 10.09 29.17
CA THR A 184 14.45 8.82 28.76
C THR A 184 14.92 8.39 27.38
N LEU A 185 15.02 9.32 26.44
CA LEU A 185 15.37 9.05 25.05
C LEU A 185 16.89 9.21 24.76
N VAL A 186 17.69 9.53 25.79
CA VAL A 186 19.16 9.73 25.72
C VAL A 186 19.53 10.74 24.63
N VAL A 187 18.90 11.91 24.66
CA VAL A 187 19.16 13.03 23.74
C VAL A 187 19.27 14.36 24.50
N SER A 188 19.67 15.44 23.83
CA SER A 188 19.66 16.78 24.43
C SER A 188 18.25 17.35 24.54
N GLU A 189 18.01 18.26 25.49
CA GLU A 189 16.74 19.00 25.59
C GLU A 189 16.45 19.81 24.32
N ALA A 190 17.47 20.40 23.69
CA ALA A 190 17.32 21.11 22.41
C ALA A 190 16.82 20.19 21.29
N ALA A 191 17.24 18.91 21.27
CA ALA A 191 16.72 17.93 20.32
C ALA A 191 15.23 17.61 20.59
N VAL A 192 14.83 17.49 21.86
CA VAL A 192 13.42 17.31 22.24
C VAL A 192 12.59 18.53 21.83
N GLU A 193 13.06 19.75 22.06
CA GLU A 193 12.38 20.98 21.63
C GLU A 193 12.16 21.01 20.12
N LYS A 194 13.18 20.61 19.35
CA LYS A 194 13.05 20.49 17.89
C LYS A 194 11.98 19.47 17.48
N HIS A 195 11.95 18.30 18.12
CA HIS A 195 10.90 17.31 17.85
C HIS A 195 9.50 17.84 18.23
N VAL A 196 9.36 18.51 19.37
CA VAL A 196 8.10 19.14 19.80
C VAL A 196 7.63 20.19 18.79
N GLY A 197 8.55 21.04 18.30
CA GLY A 197 8.25 22.02 17.25
C GLY A 197 7.75 21.37 15.96
N ASN A 198 8.42 20.28 15.52
CA ASN A 198 8.02 19.53 14.35
C ASN A 198 6.65 18.85 14.54
N ILE A 199 6.38 18.29 15.72
CA ILE A 199 5.08 17.70 16.06
C ILE A 199 3.98 18.74 15.91
N PHE A 200 4.15 19.93 16.50
CA PHE A 200 3.15 21.00 16.43
C PHE A 200 2.90 21.46 14.99
N ALA A 201 3.96 21.57 14.18
CA ALA A 201 3.85 21.91 12.77
C ALA A 201 3.10 20.83 11.96
N LYS A 202 3.45 19.56 12.14
CA LYS A 202 2.82 18.42 11.43
C LYS A 202 1.38 18.21 11.84
N LEU A 203 1.04 18.42 13.11
CA LEU A 203 -0.33 18.38 13.62
C LEU A 203 -1.13 19.65 13.28
N ARG A 204 -0.48 20.66 12.63
CA ARG A 204 -1.08 21.95 12.24
C ARG A 204 -1.74 22.66 13.43
N LEU A 205 -1.13 22.59 14.60
CA LEU A 205 -1.68 23.21 15.80
C LEU A 205 -1.58 24.74 15.71
N PRO A 206 -2.65 25.49 16.00
CA PRO A 206 -2.66 26.93 15.88
C PRO A 206 -1.67 27.58 16.85
N GLN A 207 -1.04 28.66 16.39
CA GLN A 207 -0.17 29.49 17.21
C GLN A 207 -0.99 30.72 17.66
N ALA A 208 -1.83 30.53 18.68
CA ALA A 208 -2.65 31.58 19.26
C ALA A 208 -2.29 31.76 20.74
N ASP A 209 -2.37 33.00 21.24
CA ASP A 209 -1.93 33.37 22.60
C ASP A 209 -2.78 32.71 23.70
N ASP A 210 -3.99 32.29 23.38
CA ASP A 210 -4.96 31.70 24.29
C ASP A 210 -4.99 30.14 24.26
N THR A 211 -4.12 29.50 23.46
CA THR A 211 -4.12 28.05 23.29
C THR A 211 -2.78 27.41 23.69
N ASN A 212 -2.86 26.38 24.54
CA ASN A 212 -1.67 25.58 24.87
C ASN A 212 -1.49 24.45 23.86
N ARG A 213 -0.56 24.65 22.90
CA ARG A 213 -0.26 23.65 21.85
C ARG A 213 0.14 22.28 22.40
N ARG A 214 0.76 22.22 23.59
CA ARG A 214 1.14 20.97 24.23
C ARG A 214 -0.12 20.19 24.65
N VAL A 215 -1.14 20.86 25.18
CA VAL A 215 -2.44 20.26 25.50
C VAL A 215 -3.15 19.79 24.24
N LEU A 216 -3.15 20.61 23.18
CA LEU A 216 -3.75 20.23 21.89
C LEU A 216 -3.07 18.99 21.27
N ALA A 217 -1.74 18.88 21.40
CA ALA A 217 -0.99 17.71 20.93
C ALA A 217 -1.37 16.44 21.72
N VAL A 218 -1.54 16.54 23.03
CA VAL A 218 -2.02 15.43 23.87
C VAL A 218 -3.45 15.00 23.46
N LEU A 219 -4.34 15.95 23.24
CA LEU A 219 -5.70 15.64 22.78
C LEU A 219 -5.68 14.94 21.41
N ALA A 220 -4.84 15.39 20.47
CA ALA A 220 -4.67 14.72 19.19
C ALA A 220 -4.13 13.30 19.35
N TYR A 221 -3.16 13.08 20.27
CA TYR A 221 -2.64 11.76 20.60
C TYR A 221 -3.73 10.81 21.11
N LEU A 222 -4.51 11.25 22.10
CA LEU A 222 -5.58 10.45 22.67
C LEU A 222 -6.70 10.13 21.66
N GLN A 223 -6.98 11.06 20.74
CA GLN A 223 -7.91 10.81 19.63
C GLN A 223 -7.35 9.76 18.66
N GLY A 224 -6.05 9.83 18.32
CA GLY A 224 -5.39 8.85 17.46
C GLY A 224 -5.41 7.43 18.07
N GLU A 225 -5.14 7.28 19.38
CA GLU A 225 -5.23 5.98 20.07
C GLU A 225 -6.66 5.40 20.07
N ALA A 226 -7.68 6.25 20.15
CA ALA A 226 -9.08 5.81 20.10
C ALA A 226 -9.46 5.21 18.71
N TYR A 227 -8.72 5.56 17.66
CA TYR A 227 -8.90 5.00 16.31
C TYR A 227 -8.03 3.77 16.04
N SER A 228 -7.08 3.45 16.92
CA SER A 228 -6.15 2.30 16.77
C SER A 228 -6.62 1.04 17.51
N ARG A 229 -7.70 1.12 18.27
CA ARG A 229 -8.38 0.01 18.95
C ARG A 229 -9.64 -0.36 18.17
#